data_5cfb7dae144a6dc95e9b58127e17fbc3
#
_entry.id   5cfb7dae144a6dc95e9b58127e17fbc3
#
_cell.length_a   1.000
_cell.length_b   1.000
_cell.length_c   1.000
_cell.angle_alpha   90.00
_cell.angle_beta   90.00
_cell.angle_gamma   90.00
#
_symmetry.space_group_name_H-M   'P 1'
#
loop_
_entity.id
_entity.type
_entity.pdbx_description
1 polymer ?
#
loop_
_entity_poly.entity_id
_entity_poly.type
_entity_poly.pdbx_seq_one_letter_code
_entity_poly.pdbx_strand_id
1 'polypeptide(L)'
;MCYNVDNMDFDKEKRNQLIRVVIVDVISFFAVIFMVFVLVAVVKGWRLNRKLEFEQYGMVQAESLPTGAKVVADGREIAETNISKLLSAGEHEIVLKKDGYDTWSKKISITAGKLLRLKYPRLFKQSRETEVLATEKDLSFFETATNHRAILYGLKESPKFKYVTNLEGDTTTSEFDVTNYTSFVSNGKFTGRLKKIIWNENSEKAVVNLVSGEVSEWLLLNFKEAAKSVNLTKVISGYTDKDIEKIVQEKRLEAKEAEAFTKAEKAKNGYVISEVQISDGQATRLMVLIDGKIREVNLNEKIIYETIVTDVAKFSMYGSELAFVKKLNADKKFVISIFKLRDTGEIKIDEVDESVGLNQIFVNLTEFYGEKYLNTVIGQNLRVYNTDDYPNHDSENTNLNLALEKTLEVSPSEFYTSANGEFFMGVSGNKVMLVNLELMELLQFEHNNNTIRQLDYYLMFDVVDGKMQVYDFDHDNQRTILEKVADGFDAVINHNNRYLYYVGTSDNGLQIKRDKLF
;
A
#
# COMPACT_ATOMS: atom_id res chain seq x y z
N MET A 1 -40.71 87.06 -22.61
CA MET A 1 -39.30 86.88 -22.26
C MET A 1 -39.20 86.18 -20.88
N CYS A 2 -39.50 84.89 -20.83
CA CYS A 2 -39.39 84.08 -19.68
C CYS A 2 -39.26 82.62 -20.14
N TYR A 3 -38.13 82.24 -20.62
CA TYR A 3 -37.73 80.88 -20.89
C TYR A 3 -36.22 80.81 -20.74
N ASN A 4 -35.70 80.27 -19.65
CA ASN A 4 -34.36 79.68 -19.59
C ASN A 4 -33.81 79.41 -18.13
N VAL A 5 -34.65 79.37 -17.11
CA VAL A 5 -34.08 79.08 -15.78
C VAL A 5 -34.33 77.59 -15.41
N ASP A 6 -35.44 76.99 -15.85
CA ASP A 6 -35.76 75.61 -15.47
C ASP A 6 -34.89 74.53 -16.18
N ASN A 7 -34.36 74.80 -17.35
CA ASN A 7 -33.51 73.83 -18.06
C ASN A 7 -32.08 73.73 -17.47
N MET A 8 -31.55 74.79 -16.86
CA MET A 8 -30.22 74.79 -16.25
C MET A 8 -30.20 74.04 -14.91
N ASP A 9 -31.27 74.05 -14.17
CA ASP A 9 -31.34 73.30 -12.90
C ASP A 9 -31.58 71.79 -13.12
N PHE A 10 -32.35 71.44 -14.15
CA PHE A 10 -32.58 70.06 -14.57
C PHE A 10 -31.30 69.36 -15.08
N ASP A 11 -30.48 70.08 -15.80
CA ASP A 11 -29.19 69.60 -16.27
C ASP A 11 -28.16 69.46 -15.10
N LYS A 12 -28.24 70.34 -14.13
CA LYS A 12 -27.39 70.27 -12.92
C LYS A 12 -27.75 69.12 -12.03
N GLU A 13 -29.03 68.80 -11.84
CA GLU A 13 -29.49 67.62 -11.11
C GLU A 13 -29.12 66.31 -11.79
N LYS A 14 -29.31 66.17 -13.09
CA LYS A 14 -28.88 65.00 -13.87
C LYS A 14 -27.38 64.81 -13.79
N ARG A 15 -26.58 65.86 -13.92
CA ARG A 15 -25.12 65.82 -13.81
C ARG A 15 -24.69 65.39 -12.40
N ASN A 16 -25.37 65.89 -11.35
CA ASN A 16 -25.08 65.49 -9.98
C ASN A 16 -25.49 64.02 -9.69
N GLN A 17 -26.59 63.55 -10.29
CA GLN A 17 -26.96 62.12 -10.22
C GLN A 17 -25.97 61.24 -10.94
N LEU A 18 -25.51 61.59 -12.16
CA LEU A 18 -24.47 60.87 -12.90
C LEU A 18 -23.16 60.83 -12.11
N ILE A 19 -22.71 61.94 -11.52
CA ILE A 19 -21.51 61.99 -10.72
C ILE A 19 -21.65 61.06 -9.50
N ARG A 20 -22.80 61.03 -8.81
CA ARG A 20 -23.05 60.10 -7.70
C ARG A 20 -22.99 58.64 -8.13
N VAL A 21 -23.60 58.30 -9.25
CA VAL A 21 -23.55 56.92 -9.76
C VAL A 21 -22.10 56.52 -10.10
N VAL A 22 -21.35 57.38 -10.82
CA VAL A 22 -19.94 57.11 -11.13
C VAL A 22 -19.09 56.97 -9.86
N ILE A 23 -19.31 57.82 -8.86
CA ILE A 23 -18.59 57.68 -7.58
C ILE A 23 -18.91 56.35 -6.89
N VAL A 24 -20.19 55.96 -6.87
CA VAL A 24 -20.60 54.66 -6.26
C VAL A 24 -20.00 53.50 -7.02
N ASP A 25 -20.00 53.53 -8.38
CA ASP A 25 -19.42 52.49 -9.21
C ASP A 25 -17.91 52.37 -9.00
N VAL A 26 -17.21 53.50 -8.91
CA VAL A 26 -15.76 53.54 -8.64
C VAL A 26 -15.47 52.97 -7.25
N ILE A 27 -16.23 53.38 -6.23
CA ILE A 27 -16.07 52.84 -4.85
C ILE A 27 -16.36 51.34 -4.83
N SER A 28 -17.41 50.90 -5.52
CA SER A 28 -17.78 49.48 -5.61
C SER A 28 -16.70 48.67 -6.31
N PHE A 29 -16.14 49.19 -7.40
CA PHE A 29 -15.03 48.55 -8.11
C PHE A 29 -13.79 48.35 -7.21
N PHE A 30 -13.38 49.39 -6.49
CA PHE A 30 -12.27 49.30 -5.55
C PHE A 30 -12.58 48.39 -4.37
N ALA A 31 -13.83 48.38 -3.87
CA ALA A 31 -14.26 47.49 -2.81
C ALA A 31 -14.19 46.01 -3.24
N VAL A 32 -14.57 45.69 -4.47
CA VAL A 32 -14.45 44.33 -5.02
C VAL A 32 -12.99 43.92 -5.15
N ILE A 33 -12.12 44.79 -5.71
CA ILE A 33 -10.69 44.52 -5.81
C ILE A 33 -10.07 44.28 -4.42
N PHE A 34 -10.41 45.13 -3.46
CA PHE A 34 -9.94 45.00 -2.07
C PHE A 34 -10.41 43.69 -1.44
N MET A 35 -11.68 43.30 -1.68
CA MET A 35 -12.22 42.03 -1.19
C MET A 35 -11.49 40.82 -1.79
N VAL A 36 -11.24 40.86 -3.11
CA VAL A 36 -10.45 39.81 -3.79
C VAL A 36 -9.04 39.74 -3.21
N PHE A 37 -8.39 40.89 -3.01
CA PHE A 37 -7.07 40.94 -2.40
C PHE A 37 -7.05 40.33 -1.00
N VAL A 38 -8.04 40.68 -0.15
CA VAL A 38 -8.18 40.11 1.20
C VAL A 38 -8.43 38.61 1.14
N LEU A 39 -9.28 38.13 0.23
CA LEU A 39 -9.53 36.70 0.06
C LEU A 39 -8.26 35.94 -0.36
N VAL A 40 -7.52 36.49 -1.33
CA VAL A 40 -6.23 35.89 -1.76
C VAL A 40 -5.22 35.89 -0.61
N ALA A 41 -5.15 36.96 0.17
CA ALA A 41 -4.27 37.03 1.33
C ALA A 41 -4.64 35.97 2.39
N VAL A 42 -5.94 35.80 2.69
CA VAL A 42 -6.42 34.78 3.62
C VAL A 42 -6.11 33.36 3.12
N VAL A 43 -6.32 33.07 1.83
CA VAL A 43 -5.99 31.77 1.23
C VAL A 43 -4.50 31.50 1.28
N LYS A 44 -3.66 32.51 1.07
CA LYS A 44 -2.20 32.40 1.23
C LYS A 44 -1.73 32.37 2.69
N GLY A 45 -2.66 32.30 3.66
CA GLY A 45 -2.33 32.16 5.08
C GLY A 45 -2.01 33.47 5.80
N TRP A 46 -2.12 34.63 5.15
CA TRP A 46 -1.87 35.91 5.80
C TRP A 46 -2.94 36.23 6.85
N ARG A 47 -2.50 36.55 8.07
CA ARG A 47 -3.38 36.93 9.16
C ARG A 47 -2.75 38.02 10.01
N LEU A 48 -3.58 38.82 10.68
CA LEU A 48 -3.11 39.77 11.69
C LEU A 48 -2.88 39.02 13.01
N ASN A 49 -1.67 39.13 13.55
CA ASN A 49 -1.35 38.65 14.89
C ASN A 49 -1.90 39.61 15.98
N ARG A 50 -1.72 39.26 17.26
CA ARG A 50 -2.15 40.11 18.37
C ARG A 50 -1.46 41.48 18.45
N LYS A 51 -0.34 41.65 17.77
CA LYS A 51 0.42 42.89 17.68
C LYS A 51 0.06 43.75 16.46
N LEU A 52 -1.00 43.30 15.70
CA LEU A 52 -1.43 43.92 14.44
C LEU A 52 -0.37 43.84 13.32
N GLU A 53 0.52 42.86 13.37
CA GLU A 53 1.47 42.56 12.31
C GLU A 53 0.91 41.47 11.39
N PHE A 54 1.20 41.58 10.10
CA PHE A 54 0.81 40.52 9.14
C PHE A 54 1.80 39.37 9.23
N GLU A 55 1.31 38.23 9.63
CA GLU A 55 2.08 36.98 9.66
C GLU A 55 1.41 35.93 8.79
N GLN A 56 2.20 35.00 8.27
CA GLN A 56 1.70 33.85 7.54
C GLN A 56 1.48 32.68 8.49
N TYR A 57 0.35 31.99 8.31
CA TYR A 57 -0.06 30.85 9.10
C TYR A 57 -0.38 29.67 8.18
N GLY A 58 -0.08 28.46 8.65
CA GLY A 58 -0.61 27.21 8.13
C GLY A 58 -1.45 26.52 9.18
N MET A 59 -2.20 25.51 8.79
CA MET A 59 -3.02 24.71 9.69
C MET A 59 -2.30 23.40 10.01
N VAL A 60 -2.21 23.06 11.29
CA VAL A 60 -1.73 21.75 11.75
C VAL A 60 -2.92 21.00 12.33
N GLN A 61 -3.18 19.82 11.78
CA GLN A 61 -4.11 18.84 12.34
C GLN A 61 -3.28 17.79 13.07
N ALA A 62 -3.39 17.77 14.40
CA ALA A 62 -2.66 16.82 15.24
C ALA A 62 -3.64 15.78 15.81
N GLU A 63 -3.42 14.54 15.43
CA GLU A 63 -4.11 13.36 15.93
C GLU A 63 -3.12 12.48 16.70
N SER A 64 -3.60 11.65 17.60
CA SER A 64 -2.77 10.66 18.27
C SER A 64 -3.56 9.42 18.67
N LEU A 65 -2.85 8.33 18.84
CA LEU A 65 -3.32 7.16 19.56
C LEU A 65 -2.46 6.95 20.80
N PRO A 66 -3.10 6.96 22.01
CA PRO A 66 -4.50 7.27 22.26
C PRO A 66 -4.79 8.76 22.08
N THR A 67 -6.06 9.09 21.90
CA THR A 67 -6.54 10.48 21.83
C THR A 67 -6.43 11.20 23.17
N GLY A 68 -6.55 12.54 23.18
CA GLY A 68 -6.45 13.35 24.39
C GLY A 68 -5.02 13.45 24.92
N ALA A 69 -4.00 13.41 24.04
CA ALA A 69 -2.65 13.77 24.40
C ALA A 69 -2.50 15.30 24.32
N LYS A 70 -1.80 15.89 25.27
CA LYS A 70 -1.48 17.30 25.29
C LYS A 70 -0.55 17.63 24.14
N VAL A 71 -0.95 18.63 23.35
CA VAL A 71 -0.17 19.14 22.22
C VAL A 71 0.62 20.35 22.69
N VAL A 72 1.93 20.23 22.67
CA VAL A 72 2.87 21.31 23.02
C VAL A 72 3.58 21.75 21.75
N ALA A 73 3.46 23.02 21.39
CA ALA A 73 4.17 23.62 20.28
C ALA A 73 5.20 24.63 20.85
N ASP A 74 6.47 24.47 20.50
CA ASP A 74 7.58 25.33 20.93
C ASP A 74 7.60 25.57 22.47
N GLY A 75 7.36 24.49 23.22
CA GLY A 75 7.34 24.49 24.68
C GLY A 75 6.04 25.03 25.31
N ARG A 76 5.03 25.40 24.52
CA ARG A 76 3.72 25.87 25.04
C ARG A 76 2.63 24.88 24.73
N GLU A 77 1.83 24.50 25.75
CA GLU A 77 0.63 23.71 25.56
C GLU A 77 -0.41 24.53 24.79
N ILE A 78 -0.89 24.00 23.67
CA ILE A 78 -1.82 24.70 22.77
C ILE A 78 -3.20 24.02 22.69
N ALA A 79 -3.27 22.71 22.93
CA ALA A 79 -4.51 21.93 22.84
C ALA A 79 -4.30 20.50 23.34
N GLU A 80 -5.34 19.67 23.16
CA GLU A 80 -5.27 18.20 23.25
C GLU A 80 -5.63 17.59 21.86
N THR A 81 -5.07 16.42 21.53
CA THR A 81 -5.43 15.67 20.30
C THR A 81 -6.89 15.13 20.44
N ASN A 82 -7.74 15.08 19.42
CA ASN A 82 -7.50 15.40 18.02
C ASN A 82 -7.90 16.86 17.76
N ILE A 83 -7.01 17.66 17.23
CA ILE A 83 -7.22 19.10 17.09
C ILE A 83 -6.70 19.62 15.75
N SER A 84 -7.32 20.69 15.26
CA SER A 84 -6.79 21.53 14.18
C SER A 84 -6.47 22.92 14.73
N LYS A 85 -5.23 23.38 14.53
CA LYS A 85 -4.76 24.68 15.01
C LYS A 85 -3.97 25.41 13.93
N LEU A 86 -4.10 26.72 13.94
CA LEU A 86 -3.24 27.60 13.14
C LEU A 86 -1.97 27.86 13.93
N LEU A 87 -0.84 27.65 13.29
CA LEU A 87 0.49 28.04 13.76
C LEU A 87 1.16 28.90 12.71
N SER A 88 2.11 29.74 13.10
CA SER A 88 2.89 30.56 12.16
C SER A 88 3.61 29.67 11.14
N ALA A 89 3.84 30.19 9.95
CA ALA A 89 4.67 29.49 8.98
C ALA A 89 6.12 29.45 9.44
N GLY A 90 6.80 28.33 9.23
CA GLY A 90 8.19 28.10 9.65
C GLY A 90 8.36 26.80 10.41
N GLU A 91 9.53 26.63 11.00
CA GLU A 91 9.88 25.44 11.79
C GLU A 91 9.27 25.52 13.19
N HIS A 92 8.68 24.41 13.63
CA HIS A 92 8.10 24.24 14.95
C HIS A 92 8.45 22.88 15.52
N GLU A 93 8.63 22.80 16.84
CA GLU A 93 8.73 21.55 17.56
C GLU A 93 7.36 21.20 18.15
N ILE A 94 6.77 20.10 17.70
CA ILE A 94 5.52 19.56 18.25
C ILE A 94 5.85 18.39 19.17
N VAL A 95 5.34 18.45 20.40
CA VAL A 95 5.48 17.40 21.39
C VAL A 95 4.10 16.97 21.87
N LEU A 96 3.85 15.65 21.83
CA LEU A 96 2.63 15.05 22.35
C LEU A 96 2.94 14.29 23.64
N LYS A 97 2.18 14.59 24.70
CA LYS A 97 2.37 14.00 26.03
C LYS A 97 1.04 13.51 26.59
N LYS A 98 1.07 12.32 27.20
CA LYS A 98 -0.07 11.78 27.95
C LYS A 98 0.45 11.01 29.16
N ASP A 99 -0.20 11.18 30.32
CA ASP A 99 0.23 10.53 31.55
C ASP A 99 0.17 9.01 31.42
N GLY A 100 1.26 8.34 31.83
CA GLY A 100 1.44 6.89 31.73
C GLY A 100 1.87 6.39 30.33
N TYR A 101 2.14 7.29 29.39
CA TYR A 101 2.59 6.98 28.05
C TYR A 101 3.97 7.58 27.78
N ASP A 102 4.64 7.08 26.76
CA ASP A 102 5.85 7.70 26.23
C ASP A 102 5.51 9.06 25.57
N THR A 103 6.55 9.82 25.31
CA THR A 103 6.43 11.13 24.64
C THR A 103 6.75 10.96 23.17
N TRP A 104 5.92 11.53 22.31
CA TRP A 104 6.22 11.68 20.89
C TRP A 104 6.62 13.12 20.60
N SER A 105 7.68 13.33 19.79
CA SER A 105 8.11 14.68 19.42
C SER A 105 8.64 14.72 18.00
N LYS A 106 8.37 15.83 17.31
CA LYS A 106 8.85 16.05 15.95
C LYS A 106 9.06 17.51 15.62
N LYS A 107 10.12 17.81 14.88
CA LYS A 107 10.29 19.11 14.20
C LYS A 107 9.55 19.06 12.88
N ILE A 108 8.68 20.02 12.66
CA ILE A 108 7.85 20.13 11.47
C ILE A 108 8.04 21.49 10.81
N SER A 109 7.89 21.53 9.49
CA SER A 109 7.89 22.78 8.72
C SER A 109 6.46 23.11 8.29
N ILE A 110 5.95 24.25 8.72
CA ILE A 110 4.61 24.71 8.41
C ILE A 110 4.64 25.64 7.21
N THR A 111 4.00 25.23 6.12
CA THR A 111 3.86 26.04 4.92
C THR A 111 2.62 26.94 5.03
N ALA A 112 2.79 28.23 4.72
CA ALA A 112 1.71 29.20 4.74
C ALA A 112 0.52 28.78 3.84
N GLY A 113 -0.72 28.86 4.38
CA GLY A 113 -1.94 28.52 3.68
C GLY A 113 -2.16 27.03 3.43
N LYS A 114 -1.23 26.16 3.86
CA LYS A 114 -1.38 24.70 3.71
C LYS A 114 -1.82 24.03 5.02
N LEU A 115 -2.39 22.84 4.87
CA LEU A 115 -2.72 21.93 5.96
C LEU A 115 -1.62 20.88 6.09
N LEU A 116 -1.01 20.79 7.26
CA LEU A 116 -0.14 19.68 7.66
C LEU A 116 -0.92 18.72 8.55
N ARG A 117 -0.96 17.45 8.17
CA ARG A 117 -1.64 16.39 8.92
C ARG A 117 -0.63 15.54 9.67
N LEU A 118 -0.71 15.54 10.99
CA LEU A 118 0.02 14.65 11.90
C LEU A 118 -0.97 13.59 12.42
N LYS A 119 -1.31 12.60 11.58
CA LYS A 119 -2.28 11.53 11.90
C LYS A 119 -1.63 10.22 12.35
N TYR A 120 -0.31 10.17 12.30
CA TYR A 120 0.50 8.99 12.61
C TYR A 120 1.07 8.91 14.03
N PRO A 121 1.07 9.95 14.90
CA PRO A 121 1.62 9.84 16.24
C PRO A 121 0.99 8.70 17.07
N ARG A 122 1.85 7.83 17.61
CA ARG A 122 1.49 6.74 18.52
C ARG A 122 2.23 6.93 19.83
N LEU A 123 1.52 6.92 20.96
CA LEU A 123 2.11 6.97 22.30
C LEU A 123 1.87 5.61 22.95
N PHE A 124 2.93 4.90 23.28
CA PHE A 124 2.85 3.58 23.89
C PHE A 124 2.82 3.69 25.41
N LYS A 125 2.03 2.85 26.07
CA LYS A 125 2.07 2.77 27.53
C LYS A 125 3.47 2.42 28.02
N GLN A 126 3.92 3.10 29.07
CA GLN A 126 5.19 2.82 29.74
C GLN A 126 5.15 1.46 30.46
N SER A 127 3.99 1.07 30.99
CA SER A 127 3.76 -0.25 31.58
C SER A 127 2.62 -0.94 30.84
N ARG A 128 2.89 -2.10 30.24
CA ARG A 128 1.94 -2.89 29.46
C ARG A 128 1.67 -4.23 30.10
N GLU A 129 0.43 -4.68 29.96
CA GLU A 129 0.04 -6.04 30.32
C GLU A 129 0.35 -6.95 29.13
N THR A 130 1.24 -7.92 29.34
CA THR A 130 1.61 -8.92 28.34
C THR A 130 0.86 -10.22 28.61
N GLU A 131 0.21 -10.74 27.60
CA GLU A 131 -0.43 -12.04 27.60
C GLU A 131 0.32 -13.01 26.68
N VAL A 132 0.58 -14.23 27.16
CA VAL A 132 1.14 -15.31 26.36
C VAL A 132 -0.01 -16.14 25.79
N LEU A 133 -0.17 -16.15 24.48
CA LEU A 133 -1.23 -16.88 23.78
C LEU A 133 -0.82 -18.32 23.49
N ALA A 134 0.45 -18.55 23.18
CA ALA A 134 1.01 -19.88 22.94
C ALA A 134 2.52 -19.90 23.26
N THR A 135 3.03 -21.08 23.59
CA THR A 135 4.47 -21.35 23.70
C THR A 135 4.81 -22.51 22.78
N GLU A 136 5.71 -22.26 21.84
CA GLU A 136 6.08 -23.20 20.79
C GLU A 136 7.59 -23.43 20.80
N LYS A 137 8.04 -24.66 20.51
CA LYS A 137 9.48 -24.94 20.48
C LYS A 137 10.18 -24.20 19.36
N ASP A 138 9.63 -24.32 18.16
CA ASP A 138 10.22 -23.84 16.91
C ASP A 138 9.14 -23.29 15.98
N LEU A 139 9.25 -22.02 15.62
CA LEU A 139 8.43 -21.41 14.59
C LEU A 139 9.15 -21.46 13.23
N SER A 140 8.40 -21.72 12.17
CA SER A 140 8.87 -21.61 10.80
C SER A 140 8.55 -20.25 10.20
N PHE A 141 7.37 -19.73 10.51
CA PHE A 141 6.90 -18.42 10.07
C PHE A 141 5.82 -17.88 11.01
N PHE A 142 5.64 -16.57 10.99
CA PHE A 142 4.57 -15.85 11.65
C PHE A 142 4.19 -14.68 10.75
N GLU A 143 3.02 -14.75 10.14
CA GLU A 143 2.55 -13.84 9.10
C GLU A 143 1.24 -13.19 9.51
N THR A 144 1.10 -11.93 9.22
CA THR A 144 -0.09 -11.16 9.57
C THR A 144 -0.93 -10.86 8.33
N ALA A 145 -2.25 -10.86 8.51
CA ALA A 145 -3.13 -10.47 7.43
C ALA A 145 -3.05 -8.96 7.17
N THR A 146 -3.13 -8.56 5.90
CA THR A 146 -3.03 -7.15 5.47
C THR A 146 -4.04 -6.23 6.15
N ASN A 147 -5.21 -6.76 6.50
CA ASN A 147 -6.24 -6.00 7.24
C ASN A 147 -6.05 -6.03 8.76
N HIS A 148 -4.95 -6.64 9.27
CA HIS A 148 -4.60 -6.74 10.69
C HIS A 148 -5.66 -7.44 11.58
N ARG A 149 -6.43 -8.39 10.99
CA ARG A 149 -7.51 -9.11 11.70
C ARG A 149 -7.23 -10.59 11.93
N ALA A 150 -6.19 -11.12 11.30
CA ALA A 150 -5.78 -12.52 11.44
C ALA A 150 -4.27 -12.67 11.43
N ILE A 151 -3.81 -13.76 12.03
CA ILE A 151 -2.42 -14.20 12.05
C ILE A 151 -2.38 -15.65 11.62
N LEU A 152 -1.39 -16.00 10.80
CA LEU A 152 -1.08 -17.38 10.44
C LEU A 152 0.36 -17.69 10.86
N TYR A 153 0.55 -18.76 11.63
CA TYR A 153 1.91 -19.20 11.94
C TYR A 153 2.06 -20.71 11.77
N GLY A 154 3.25 -21.15 11.51
CA GLY A 154 3.58 -22.55 11.33
C GLY A 154 4.79 -22.95 12.17
N LEU A 155 4.79 -24.23 12.61
CA LEU A 155 5.91 -24.83 13.32
C LEU A 155 6.84 -25.51 12.32
N LYS A 156 8.12 -25.60 12.64
CA LYS A 156 9.09 -26.33 11.81
C LYS A 156 8.67 -27.79 11.65
N GLU A 157 8.80 -28.31 10.44
CA GLU A 157 8.46 -29.69 10.08
C GLU A 157 7.00 -30.11 10.34
N SER A 158 6.12 -29.22 10.79
CA SER A 158 4.71 -29.51 11.05
C SER A 158 3.82 -29.10 9.86
N PRO A 159 2.96 -29.99 9.36
CA PRO A 159 1.97 -29.62 8.35
C PRO A 159 0.76 -28.88 8.91
N LYS A 160 0.76 -28.62 10.22
CA LYS A 160 -0.36 -27.99 10.93
C LYS A 160 -0.05 -26.52 11.17
N PHE A 161 -0.72 -25.66 10.40
CA PHE A 161 -0.65 -24.23 10.57
C PHE A 161 -1.67 -23.77 11.62
N LYS A 162 -1.33 -22.75 12.36
CA LYS A 162 -2.20 -22.13 13.36
C LYS A 162 -2.75 -20.83 12.83
N TYR A 163 -4.06 -20.75 12.79
CA TYR A 163 -4.79 -19.56 12.33
C TYR A 163 -5.47 -18.88 13.52
N VAL A 164 -5.06 -17.64 13.79
CA VAL A 164 -5.52 -16.84 14.94
C VAL A 164 -6.41 -15.72 14.45
N THR A 165 -7.58 -15.62 15.04
CA THR A 165 -8.60 -14.58 14.73
C THR A 165 -9.09 -13.91 16.01
N ASN A 166 -10.06 -12.98 15.87
CA ASN A 166 -10.59 -12.18 16.98
C ASN A 166 -9.51 -11.37 17.70
N LEU A 167 -8.56 -10.82 16.92
CA LEU A 167 -7.43 -10.05 17.46
C LEU A 167 -7.87 -8.79 18.23
N GLU A 168 -9.14 -8.40 18.16
CA GLU A 168 -9.71 -7.24 18.85
C GLU A 168 -10.19 -7.55 20.28
N GLY A 169 -10.29 -8.82 20.62
CA GLY A 169 -10.83 -9.30 21.90
C GLY A 169 -10.21 -10.61 22.35
N ASP A 170 -11.05 -11.58 22.69
CA ASP A 170 -10.60 -12.92 23.04
C ASP A 170 -10.20 -13.67 21.77
N THR A 171 -8.91 -13.90 21.62
CA THR A 171 -8.36 -14.58 20.44
C THR A 171 -8.87 -16.01 20.32
N THR A 172 -9.12 -16.42 19.09
CA THR A 172 -9.47 -17.81 18.77
C THR A 172 -8.37 -18.39 17.88
N THR A 173 -7.77 -19.49 18.30
CA THR A 173 -6.76 -20.22 17.51
C THR A 173 -7.37 -21.50 17.00
N SER A 174 -7.34 -21.71 15.68
CA SER A 174 -7.72 -22.94 15.00
C SER A 174 -6.51 -23.57 14.31
N GLU A 175 -6.55 -24.89 14.14
CA GLU A 175 -5.51 -25.65 13.45
C GLU A 175 -5.94 -25.94 12.04
N PHE A 176 -5.07 -25.70 11.07
CA PHE A 176 -5.27 -25.97 9.67
C PHE A 176 -4.20 -26.95 9.16
N ASP A 177 -4.61 -28.16 8.81
CA ASP A 177 -3.73 -29.22 8.33
C ASP A 177 -3.58 -29.16 6.81
N VAL A 178 -2.35 -28.90 6.31
CA VAL A 178 -2.07 -28.81 4.88
C VAL A 178 -1.69 -30.15 4.23
N THR A 179 -1.68 -31.25 5.00
CA THR A 179 -1.23 -32.58 4.52
C THR A 179 -1.91 -33.01 3.22
N ASN A 180 -3.21 -32.77 3.09
CA ASN A 180 -3.98 -33.19 1.92
C ASN A 180 -3.87 -32.22 0.73
N TYR A 181 -3.23 -31.07 0.91
CA TYR A 181 -3.20 -29.98 -0.09
C TYR A 181 -1.81 -29.78 -0.71
N THR A 182 -0.75 -30.33 -0.13
CA THR A 182 0.62 -30.18 -0.67
C THR A 182 1.32 -31.53 -0.83
N SER A 183 2.27 -31.60 -1.75
CA SER A 183 3.18 -32.75 -1.88
C SER A 183 4.36 -32.68 -0.90
N PHE A 184 4.53 -31.60 -0.16
CA PHE A 184 5.66 -31.35 0.73
C PHE A 184 5.49 -32.01 2.13
N VAL A 185 4.56 -32.96 2.26
CA VAL A 185 4.42 -33.78 3.48
C VAL A 185 4.80 -35.22 3.18
N SER A 186 5.81 -35.73 3.88
CA SER A 186 6.25 -37.12 3.81
C SER A 186 6.47 -37.66 5.21
N ASN A 187 5.92 -38.86 5.49
CA ASN A 187 6.00 -39.50 6.81
C ASN A 187 5.58 -38.57 7.98
N GLY A 188 4.57 -37.74 7.75
CA GLY A 188 4.06 -36.78 8.74
C GLY A 188 4.94 -35.55 8.96
N LYS A 189 6.04 -35.41 8.23
CA LYS A 189 6.92 -34.24 8.28
C LYS A 189 6.66 -33.31 7.12
N PHE A 190 6.55 -32.03 7.38
CA PHE A 190 6.45 -30.97 6.38
C PHE A 190 7.83 -30.45 6.03
N THR A 191 8.19 -30.52 4.76
CA THR A 191 9.48 -30.07 4.23
C THR A 191 9.38 -28.74 3.46
N GLY A 192 8.18 -28.21 3.34
CA GLY A 192 7.93 -26.93 2.67
C GLY A 192 8.32 -25.73 3.54
N ARG A 193 8.62 -24.63 2.88
CA ARG A 193 8.81 -23.31 3.46
C ARG A 193 7.82 -22.34 2.84
N LEU A 194 7.18 -21.50 3.65
CA LEU A 194 6.37 -20.39 3.16
C LEU A 194 7.29 -19.37 2.48
N LYS A 195 7.00 -19.04 1.22
CA LYS A 195 7.72 -18.02 0.45
C LYS A 195 6.88 -16.75 0.31
N LYS A 196 5.57 -16.90 0.13
CA LYS A 196 4.65 -15.77 -0.07
C LYS A 196 3.26 -16.13 0.45
N ILE A 197 2.59 -15.15 0.99
CA ILE A 197 1.18 -15.24 1.36
C ILE A 197 0.43 -14.03 0.80
N ILE A 198 -0.76 -14.25 0.28
CA ILE A 198 -1.66 -13.22 -0.25
C ILE A 198 -3.03 -13.47 0.36
N TRP A 199 -3.44 -12.56 1.22
CA TRP A 199 -4.71 -12.66 1.91
C TRP A 199 -5.85 -12.13 1.04
N ASN A 200 -7.01 -12.74 1.16
CA ASN A 200 -8.22 -12.12 0.64
C ASN A 200 -8.70 -11.00 1.59
N GLU A 201 -9.63 -10.20 1.14
CA GLU A 201 -10.06 -8.97 1.80
C GLU A 201 -10.52 -9.17 3.25
N ASN A 202 -11.22 -10.27 3.55
CA ASN A 202 -11.72 -10.58 4.90
C ASN A 202 -10.80 -11.48 5.73
N SER A 203 -9.64 -11.86 5.19
CA SER A 203 -8.64 -12.75 5.82
C SER A 203 -9.11 -14.18 6.13
N GLU A 204 -10.26 -14.62 5.60
CA GLU A 204 -10.75 -15.98 5.75
C GLU A 204 -10.09 -16.97 4.78
N LYS A 205 -9.41 -16.45 3.75
CA LYS A 205 -8.66 -17.23 2.77
C LYS A 205 -7.31 -16.60 2.49
N ALA A 206 -6.36 -17.44 2.12
CA ALA A 206 -5.07 -16.99 1.63
C ALA A 206 -4.57 -17.85 0.47
N VAL A 207 -3.96 -17.22 -0.51
CA VAL A 207 -3.12 -17.90 -1.49
C VAL A 207 -1.72 -17.93 -0.94
N VAL A 208 -1.15 -19.13 -0.80
CA VAL A 208 0.20 -19.31 -0.27
C VAL A 208 1.09 -19.97 -1.30
N ASN A 209 2.33 -19.49 -1.40
CA ASN A 209 3.39 -20.13 -2.15
C ASN A 209 4.30 -20.89 -1.18
N LEU A 210 4.35 -22.20 -1.35
CA LEU A 210 5.24 -23.09 -0.62
C LEU A 210 6.37 -23.55 -1.52
N VAL A 211 7.59 -23.63 -0.97
CA VAL A 211 8.77 -24.09 -1.71
C VAL A 211 9.51 -25.17 -0.95
N SER A 212 10.02 -26.18 -1.66
CA SER A 212 10.89 -27.22 -1.13
C SER A 212 11.97 -27.54 -2.18
N GLY A 213 13.21 -27.15 -1.91
CA GLY A 213 14.25 -27.15 -2.93
C GLY A 213 13.89 -26.25 -4.11
N GLU A 214 13.90 -26.80 -5.31
CA GLU A 214 13.54 -26.09 -6.56
C GLU A 214 12.03 -26.18 -6.88
N VAL A 215 11.27 -26.98 -6.13
CA VAL A 215 9.84 -27.19 -6.36
C VAL A 215 9.03 -26.13 -5.65
N SER A 216 8.06 -25.58 -6.35
CA SER A 216 7.12 -24.56 -5.84
C SER A 216 5.68 -25.03 -6.01
N GLU A 217 4.88 -24.91 -4.98
CA GLU A 217 3.44 -25.16 -5.02
C GLU A 217 2.67 -23.93 -4.56
N TRP A 218 1.59 -23.61 -5.26
CA TRP A 218 0.62 -22.60 -4.87
C TRP A 218 -0.63 -23.27 -4.33
N LEU A 219 -1.08 -22.84 -3.16
CA LEU A 219 -2.27 -23.35 -2.51
C LEU A 219 -3.25 -22.20 -2.26
N LEU A 220 -4.55 -22.46 -2.40
CA LEU A 220 -5.58 -21.64 -1.79
C LEU A 220 -6.01 -22.31 -0.50
N LEU A 221 -5.78 -21.69 0.62
CA LEU A 221 -6.22 -22.11 1.94
C LEU A 221 -7.51 -21.37 2.30
N ASN A 222 -8.53 -22.13 2.72
CA ASN A 222 -9.79 -21.60 3.22
C ASN A 222 -9.89 -21.96 4.71
N PHE A 223 -9.61 -21.00 5.58
CA PHE A 223 -9.55 -21.24 7.03
C PHE A 223 -10.91 -21.46 7.67
N LYS A 224 -12.00 -21.00 7.02
CA LYS A 224 -13.37 -21.18 7.49
C LYS A 224 -13.95 -22.54 7.09
N GLU A 225 -13.62 -22.98 5.88
CA GLU A 225 -14.10 -24.25 5.30
C GLU A 225 -12.91 -24.99 4.68
N ALA A 226 -12.14 -25.70 5.51
CA ALA A 226 -10.91 -26.37 5.10
C ALA A 226 -11.10 -27.27 3.85
N ALA A 227 -12.23 -27.96 3.74
CA ALA A 227 -12.54 -28.82 2.59
C ALA A 227 -12.60 -28.07 1.23
N LYS A 228 -12.74 -26.74 1.24
CA LYS A 228 -12.70 -25.90 0.04
C LYS A 228 -11.30 -25.41 -0.31
N SER A 229 -10.29 -25.82 0.44
CA SER A 229 -8.88 -25.52 0.12
C SER A 229 -8.42 -26.40 -1.03
N VAL A 230 -7.55 -25.87 -1.87
CA VAL A 230 -7.09 -26.56 -3.08
C VAL A 230 -5.60 -26.32 -3.34
N ASN A 231 -4.93 -27.30 -3.93
CA ASN A 231 -3.62 -27.11 -4.54
C ASN A 231 -3.81 -26.47 -5.92
N LEU A 232 -3.54 -25.17 -6.01
CA LEU A 232 -3.73 -24.39 -7.24
C LEU A 232 -2.83 -24.90 -8.35
N THR A 233 -1.60 -25.30 -8.05
CA THR A 233 -0.66 -25.84 -9.04
C THR A 233 -1.25 -27.06 -9.73
N LYS A 234 -1.82 -27.99 -8.98
CA LYS A 234 -2.48 -29.21 -9.53
C LYS A 234 -3.78 -28.89 -10.26
N VAL A 235 -4.62 -28.03 -9.67
CA VAL A 235 -5.93 -27.68 -10.24
C VAL A 235 -5.76 -26.94 -11.56
N ILE A 236 -4.87 -25.97 -11.63
CA ILE A 236 -4.62 -25.18 -12.84
C ILE A 236 -4.02 -26.06 -13.95
N SER A 237 -3.07 -26.94 -13.61
CA SER A 237 -2.55 -27.92 -14.56
C SER A 237 -3.66 -28.80 -15.12
N GLY A 238 -4.57 -29.29 -14.26
CA GLY A 238 -5.72 -30.09 -14.69
C GLY A 238 -6.71 -29.34 -15.58
N TYR A 239 -6.91 -28.05 -15.38
CA TYR A 239 -7.74 -27.20 -16.27
C TYR A 239 -7.09 -27.03 -17.64
N THR A 240 -5.78 -26.77 -17.67
CA THR A 240 -5.01 -26.66 -18.93
C THR A 240 -5.04 -27.96 -19.72
N ASP A 241 -4.93 -29.11 -19.06
CA ASP A 241 -5.05 -30.42 -19.71
C ASP A 241 -6.41 -30.61 -20.36
N LYS A 242 -7.49 -30.23 -19.71
CA LYS A 242 -8.86 -30.26 -20.28
C LYS A 242 -9.03 -29.36 -21.49
N ASP A 243 -8.44 -28.16 -21.46
CA ASP A 243 -8.45 -27.27 -22.61
C ASP A 243 -7.73 -27.88 -23.81
N ILE A 244 -6.59 -28.55 -23.61
CA ILE A 244 -5.85 -29.27 -24.65
C ILE A 244 -6.72 -30.40 -25.21
N GLU A 245 -7.35 -31.20 -24.34
CA GLU A 245 -8.26 -32.28 -24.76
C GLU A 245 -9.42 -31.76 -25.62
N LYS A 246 -10.02 -30.62 -25.21
CA LYS A 246 -11.10 -29.99 -25.97
C LYS A 246 -10.62 -29.54 -27.36
N ILE A 247 -9.43 -28.91 -27.46
CA ILE A 247 -8.84 -28.50 -28.73
C ILE A 247 -8.59 -29.73 -29.64
N VAL A 248 -8.07 -30.82 -29.07
CA VAL A 248 -7.88 -32.08 -29.79
C VAL A 248 -9.20 -32.60 -30.37
N GLN A 249 -10.29 -32.57 -29.57
CA GLN A 249 -11.61 -32.99 -30.01
C GLN A 249 -12.19 -32.07 -31.10
N GLU A 250 -12.08 -30.77 -30.94
CA GLU A 250 -12.54 -29.77 -31.92
C GLU A 250 -11.81 -29.90 -33.27
N LYS A 251 -10.50 -30.16 -33.24
CA LYS A 251 -9.70 -30.40 -34.44
C LYS A 251 -9.88 -31.76 -35.06
N ARG A 252 -10.65 -32.67 -34.39
CA ARG A 252 -10.88 -34.05 -34.85
C ARG A 252 -9.59 -34.78 -35.22
N LEU A 253 -8.54 -34.60 -34.41
CA LEU A 253 -7.26 -35.25 -34.65
C LEU A 253 -7.33 -36.75 -34.46
N GLU A 254 -6.67 -37.53 -35.34
CA GLU A 254 -6.52 -38.95 -35.12
C GLU A 254 -5.62 -39.26 -33.92
N ALA A 255 -5.73 -40.45 -33.32
CA ALA A 255 -5.07 -40.79 -32.06
C ALA A 255 -3.59 -40.47 -31.99
N LYS A 256 -2.86 -40.74 -33.07
CA LYS A 256 -1.41 -40.48 -33.17
C LYS A 256 -1.08 -39.00 -33.29
N GLU A 257 -1.88 -38.23 -34.01
CA GLU A 257 -1.77 -36.78 -34.15
C GLU A 257 -2.21 -36.08 -32.86
N ALA A 258 -3.27 -36.58 -32.21
CA ALA A 258 -3.75 -36.11 -30.92
C ALA A 258 -2.67 -36.28 -29.83
N GLU A 259 -2.00 -37.44 -29.78
CA GLU A 259 -0.89 -37.68 -28.84
C GLU A 259 0.28 -36.74 -29.08
N ALA A 260 0.70 -36.58 -30.34
CA ALA A 260 1.79 -35.67 -30.72
C ALA A 260 1.44 -34.21 -30.42
N PHE A 261 0.19 -33.78 -30.73
CA PHE A 261 -0.31 -32.44 -30.43
C PHE A 261 -0.37 -32.21 -28.91
N THR A 262 -0.95 -33.14 -28.16
CA THR A 262 -1.02 -33.04 -26.69
C THR A 262 0.37 -32.95 -26.06
N LYS A 263 1.31 -33.77 -26.52
CA LYS A 263 2.70 -33.73 -26.05
C LYS A 263 3.38 -32.40 -26.38
N ALA A 264 3.16 -31.88 -27.59
CA ALA A 264 3.72 -30.58 -28.01
C ALA A 264 3.10 -29.41 -27.23
N GLU A 265 1.77 -29.41 -27.02
CA GLU A 265 1.11 -28.36 -26.25
C GLU A 265 1.46 -28.44 -24.77
N LYS A 266 1.56 -29.62 -24.17
CA LYS A 266 2.07 -29.79 -22.79
C LYS A 266 3.51 -29.32 -22.65
N ALA A 267 4.36 -29.54 -23.66
CA ALA A 267 5.72 -29.05 -23.65
C ALA A 267 5.82 -27.52 -23.82
N LYS A 268 4.89 -26.92 -24.60
CA LYS A 268 4.82 -25.45 -24.76
C LYS A 268 4.19 -24.74 -23.56
N ASN A 269 3.22 -25.39 -22.92
CA ASN A 269 2.52 -24.87 -21.79
C ASN A 269 3.06 -25.54 -20.52
N GLY A 270 4.40 -25.46 -20.29
CA GLY A 270 4.96 -25.84 -18.99
C GLY A 270 4.04 -25.28 -17.90
N TYR A 271 3.89 -25.92 -16.77
CA TYR A 271 2.88 -25.52 -15.78
C TYR A 271 3.50 -24.75 -14.60
N VAL A 272 4.53 -23.95 -14.91
CA VAL A 272 5.22 -23.18 -13.89
C VAL A 272 4.45 -21.89 -13.59
N ILE A 273 3.76 -21.91 -12.47
CA ILE A 273 3.09 -20.69 -11.95
C ILE A 273 4.14 -19.84 -11.27
N SER A 274 4.44 -18.70 -11.85
CA SER A 274 5.42 -17.74 -11.32
C SER A 274 4.80 -16.81 -10.30
N GLU A 275 3.53 -16.40 -10.51
CA GLU A 275 2.82 -15.43 -9.66
C GLU A 275 1.33 -15.73 -9.68
N VAL A 276 0.67 -15.47 -8.54
CA VAL A 276 -0.80 -15.52 -8.40
C VAL A 276 -1.23 -14.25 -7.69
N GLN A 277 -2.33 -13.64 -8.14
CA GLN A 277 -2.99 -12.54 -7.45
C GLN A 277 -4.50 -12.81 -7.37
N ILE A 278 -5.12 -12.35 -6.30
CA ILE A 278 -6.56 -12.47 -6.08
C ILE A 278 -7.24 -11.34 -6.83
N SER A 279 -8.15 -11.66 -7.75
CA SER A 279 -8.86 -10.67 -8.55
C SER A 279 -10.28 -10.35 -8.05
N ASP A 280 -10.73 -11.05 -7.00
CA ASP A 280 -12.00 -10.78 -6.32
C ASP A 280 -11.86 -10.89 -4.81
N GLY A 281 -12.68 -10.17 -4.05
CA GLY A 281 -12.63 -10.19 -2.58
C GLY A 281 -12.87 -11.56 -1.94
N GLN A 282 -13.41 -12.52 -2.70
CA GLN A 282 -13.72 -13.87 -2.24
C GLN A 282 -12.65 -14.92 -2.57
N ALA A 283 -11.60 -14.56 -3.30
CA ALA A 283 -10.59 -15.46 -3.82
C ALA A 283 -11.19 -16.66 -4.59
N THR A 284 -12.18 -16.38 -5.44
CA THR A 284 -12.76 -17.34 -6.37
C THR A 284 -12.27 -17.14 -7.78
N ARG A 285 -11.81 -15.93 -8.09
CA ARG A 285 -11.13 -15.56 -9.33
C ARG A 285 -9.70 -15.16 -9.03
N LEU A 286 -8.78 -15.73 -9.77
CA LEU A 286 -7.35 -15.51 -9.62
C LEU A 286 -6.75 -15.08 -10.95
N MET A 287 -5.86 -14.10 -10.90
CA MET A 287 -4.99 -13.78 -12.02
C MET A 287 -3.67 -14.53 -11.81
N VAL A 288 -3.26 -15.31 -12.79
CA VAL A 288 -2.09 -16.19 -12.70
C VAL A 288 -1.12 -15.92 -13.82
N LEU A 289 0.17 -15.91 -13.49
CA LEU A 289 1.26 -15.87 -14.45
C LEU A 289 1.83 -17.29 -14.63
N ILE A 290 1.57 -17.87 -15.78
CA ILE A 290 1.98 -19.22 -16.14
C ILE A 290 2.86 -19.14 -17.39
N ASP A 291 4.13 -19.55 -17.30
CA ASP A 291 5.08 -19.57 -18.43
C ASP A 291 5.08 -18.29 -19.27
N GLY A 292 5.11 -17.16 -18.60
CA GLY A 292 5.11 -15.85 -19.26
C GLY A 292 3.76 -15.40 -19.81
N LYS A 293 2.66 -16.07 -19.45
CA LYS A 293 1.30 -15.71 -19.88
C LYS A 293 0.44 -15.37 -18.70
N ILE A 294 -0.24 -14.22 -18.75
CA ILE A 294 -1.27 -13.87 -17.77
C ILE A 294 -2.60 -14.47 -18.22
N ARG A 295 -3.24 -15.21 -17.32
CA ARG A 295 -4.54 -15.83 -17.52
C ARG A 295 -5.41 -15.67 -16.27
N GLU A 296 -6.72 -15.55 -16.45
CA GLU A 296 -7.68 -15.61 -15.35
C GLU A 296 -8.11 -17.05 -15.09
N VAL A 297 -8.21 -17.43 -13.82
CA VAL A 297 -8.72 -18.72 -13.35
C VAL A 297 -9.98 -18.48 -12.54
N ASN A 298 -11.07 -19.18 -12.88
CA ASN A 298 -12.29 -19.21 -12.10
C ASN A 298 -12.42 -20.57 -11.40
N LEU A 299 -12.23 -20.57 -10.10
CA LEU A 299 -12.24 -21.79 -9.29
C LEU A 299 -13.65 -22.38 -9.12
N ASN A 300 -14.70 -21.55 -9.15
CA ASN A 300 -16.08 -22.01 -9.05
C ASN A 300 -16.53 -22.72 -10.33
N GLU A 301 -16.21 -22.15 -11.47
CA GLU A 301 -16.53 -22.72 -12.79
C GLU A 301 -15.54 -23.80 -13.21
N LYS A 302 -14.39 -23.90 -12.52
CA LYS A 302 -13.30 -24.86 -12.80
C LYS A 302 -12.75 -24.71 -14.21
N ILE A 303 -12.52 -23.47 -14.62
CA ILE A 303 -11.99 -23.10 -15.94
C ILE A 303 -10.79 -22.16 -15.80
N ILE A 304 -9.96 -22.20 -16.81
CA ILE A 304 -8.93 -21.19 -17.07
C ILE A 304 -9.26 -20.49 -18.38
N TYR A 305 -9.35 -19.17 -18.35
CA TYR A 305 -9.70 -18.39 -19.52
C TYR A 305 -8.53 -18.26 -20.50
N GLU A 306 -8.77 -17.71 -21.66
CA GLU A 306 -7.75 -17.43 -22.67
C GLU A 306 -6.65 -16.52 -22.13
N THR A 307 -5.51 -16.55 -22.82
CA THR A 307 -4.38 -15.71 -22.47
C THR A 307 -4.71 -14.23 -22.70
N ILE A 308 -4.53 -13.42 -21.66
CA ILE A 308 -4.76 -11.98 -21.71
C ILE A 308 -3.52 -11.29 -22.28
N VAL A 309 -2.33 -11.63 -21.76
CA VAL A 309 -1.05 -11.03 -22.17
C VAL A 309 0.02 -12.13 -22.24
N THR A 310 0.91 -12.05 -23.23
CA THR A 310 2.07 -12.97 -23.39
C THR A 310 3.38 -12.27 -23.10
N ASP A 311 4.45 -13.06 -22.98
CA ASP A 311 5.84 -12.61 -22.77
C ASP A 311 6.03 -11.82 -21.47
N VAL A 312 5.20 -12.06 -20.48
CA VAL A 312 5.22 -11.37 -19.19
C VAL A 312 6.22 -12.01 -18.24
N ALA A 313 7.05 -11.16 -17.64
CA ALA A 313 8.00 -11.55 -16.60
C ALA A 313 7.52 -11.25 -15.18
N LYS A 314 6.77 -10.15 -15.00
CA LYS A 314 6.18 -9.70 -13.73
C LYS A 314 4.85 -9.00 -13.99
N PHE A 315 3.95 -9.01 -13.02
CA PHE A 315 2.74 -8.19 -13.07
C PHE A 315 2.27 -7.76 -11.69
N SER A 316 1.46 -6.73 -11.66
CA SER A 316 0.68 -6.23 -10.53
C SER A 316 -0.73 -5.95 -10.99
N MET A 317 -1.69 -6.13 -10.10
CA MET A 317 -3.09 -5.91 -10.38
C MET A 317 -3.75 -5.13 -9.25
N TYR A 318 -4.63 -4.20 -9.61
CA TYR A 318 -5.55 -3.57 -8.67
C TYR A 318 -6.90 -3.31 -9.36
N GLY A 319 -7.98 -3.82 -8.78
CA GLY A 319 -9.29 -3.75 -9.41
C GLY A 319 -9.30 -4.41 -10.79
N SER A 320 -9.61 -3.63 -11.82
CA SER A 320 -9.60 -4.06 -13.22
C SER A 320 -8.32 -3.71 -13.98
N GLU A 321 -7.33 -3.11 -13.33
CA GLU A 321 -6.09 -2.67 -13.97
C GLU A 321 -4.98 -3.70 -13.76
N LEU A 322 -4.21 -3.95 -14.81
CA LEU A 322 -3.05 -4.84 -14.87
C LEU A 322 -1.84 -4.04 -15.34
N ALA A 323 -0.82 -3.91 -14.50
CA ALA A 323 0.48 -3.42 -14.90
C ALA A 323 1.45 -4.60 -15.01
N PHE A 324 2.26 -4.63 -16.04
CA PHE A 324 3.15 -5.77 -16.29
C PHE A 324 4.43 -5.37 -17.01
N VAL A 325 5.43 -6.24 -16.87
CA VAL A 325 6.72 -6.16 -17.55
C VAL A 325 6.79 -7.28 -18.56
N LYS A 326 6.83 -6.96 -19.85
CA LYS A 326 7.11 -7.92 -20.92
C LYS A 326 8.61 -8.05 -21.14
N LYS A 327 9.05 -9.26 -21.46
CA LYS A 327 10.41 -9.56 -21.90
C LYS A 327 10.40 -9.84 -23.39
N LEU A 328 10.85 -8.89 -24.20
CA LEU A 328 10.99 -9.05 -25.65
C LEU A 328 12.36 -9.62 -25.98
N ASN A 329 12.45 -10.95 -26.07
CA ASN A 329 13.72 -11.65 -26.26
C ASN A 329 14.41 -11.29 -27.62
N ALA A 330 13.62 -11.03 -28.67
CA ALA A 330 14.15 -10.65 -29.97
C ALA A 330 14.88 -9.30 -29.94
N ASP A 331 14.35 -8.34 -29.16
CA ASP A 331 14.86 -6.98 -29.07
C ASP A 331 15.78 -6.74 -27.88
N LYS A 332 15.94 -7.75 -27.01
CA LYS A 332 16.68 -7.67 -25.74
C LYS A 332 16.23 -6.50 -24.87
N LYS A 333 14.92 -6.35 -24.72
CA LYS A 333 14.28 -5.25 -24.00
C LYS A 333 13.22 -5.74 -23.04
N PHE A 334 13.00 -4.95 -21.99
CA PHE A 334 11.79 -5.01 -21.18
C PHE A 334 10.85 -3.87 -21.56
N VAL A 335 9.56 -4.16 -21.67
CA VAL A 335 8.52 -3.17 -21.92
C VAL A 335 7.57 -3.17 -20.73
N ILE A 336 7.40 -2.02 -20.11
CA ILE A 336 6.46 -1.80 -19.01
C ILE A 336 5.17 -1.26 -19.61
N SER A 337 4.07 -1.92 -19.33
CA SER A 337 2.77 -1.55 -19.86
C SER A 337 1.68 -1.66 -18.79
N ILE A 338 0.58 -0.96 -19.03
CA ILE A 338 -0.66 -1.09 -18.27
C ILE A 338 -1.81 -1.45 -19.22
N PHE A 339 -2.75 -2.22 -18.72
CA PHE A 339 -3.92 -2.68 -19.43
C PHE A 339 -5.13 -2.69 -18.49
N LYS A 340 -6.29 -2.25 -18.98
CA LYS A 340 -7.54 -2.34 -18.20
C LYS A 340 -8.36 -3.52 -18.71
N LEU A 341 -8.70 -4.44 -17.82
CA LEU A 341 -9.53 -5.61 -18.16
C LEU A 341 -10.85 -5.17 -18.78
N ARG A 342 -11.22 -5.80 -19.90
CA ARG A 342 -12.42 -5.49 -20.71
C ARG A 342 -12.33 -4.19 -21.51
N ASP A 343 -11.20 -3.51 -21.53
CA ASP A 343 -10.90 -2.43 -22.44
C ASP A 343 -9.93 -2.92 -23.53
N THR A 344 -9.82 -2.24 -24.65
CA THR A 344 -9.16 -2.77 -25.84
C THR A 344 -7.78 -2.19 -26.12
N GLY A 345 -7.09 -1.68 -25.10
CA GLY A 345 -5.79 -1.05 -25.34
C GLY A 345 -4.73 -1.30 -24.27
N GLU A 346 -3.59 -1.82 -24.69
CA GLU A 346 -2.34 -1.80 -23.91
C GLU A 346 -1.70 -0.41 -24.06
N ILE A 347 -1.41 0.25 -22.92
CA ILE A 347 -0.64 1.50 -22.90
C ILE A 347 0.78 1.17 -22.48
N LYS A 348 1.72 1.44 -23.36
CA LYS A 348 3.15 1.36 -23.07
C LYS A 348 3.57 2.54 -22.22
N ILE A 349 4.17 2.26 -21.06
CA ILE A 349 4.65 3.24 -20.09
C ILE A 349 6.13 3.54 -20.32
N ASP A 350 6.94 2.47 -20.45
CA ASP A 350 8.38 2.61 -20.61
C ASP A 350 8.97 1.41 -21.35
N GLU A 351 10.20 1.60 -21.84
CA GLU A 351 10.99 0.57 -22.49
C GLU A 351 12.44 0.69 -22.05
N VAL A 352 13.03 -0.41 -21.60
CA VAL A 352 14.39 -0.44 -21.09
C VAL A 352 15.17 -1.60 -21.67
N ASP A 353 16.48 -1.41 -21.83
CA ASP A 353 17.40 -2.45 -22.26
C ASP A 353 17.51 -3.57 -21.22
N GLU A 354 17.69 -4.82 -21.67
CA GLU A 354 17.79 -6.00 -20.81
C GLU A 354 18.98 -5.93 -19.82
N SER A 355 19.96 -5.07 -20.09
CA SER A 355 21.10 -4.83 -19.19
C SER A 355 20.72 -4.27 -17.83
N VAL A 356 19.56 -3.62 -17.70
CA VAL A 356 19.04 -3.16 -16.41
C VAL A 356 18.74 -4.32 -15.45
N GLY A 357 18.44 -5.51 -15.99
CA GLY A 357 18.09 -6.67 -15.17
C GLY A 357 16.65 -6.61 -14.61
N LEU A 358 15.94 -7.72 -14.72
CA LEU A 358 14.55 -7.83 -14.28
C LEU A 358 14.35 -7.60 -12.76
N ASN A 359 15.37 -7.91 -11.96
CA ASN A 359 15.36 -7.71 -10.51
C ASN A 359 15.39 -6.23 -10.09
N GLN A 360 15.74 -5.32 -11.01
CA GLN A 360 15.75 -3.87 -10.79
C GLN A 360 14.51 -3.18 -11.38
N ILE A 361 13.53 -3.94 -11.87
CA ILE A 361 12.30 -3.42 -12.42
C ILE A 361 11.15 -3.82 -11.49
N PHE A 362 10.45 -2.83 -10.98
CA PHE A 362 9.27 -3.00 -10.12
C PHE A 362 8.08 -2.27 -10.71
N VAL A 363 6.95 -2.93 -10.71
CA VAL A 363 5.65 -2.37 -11.09
C VAL A 363 4.65 -2.72 -10.00
N ASN A 364 3.89 -1.74 -9.55
CA ASN A 364 2.89 -1.93 -8.52
C ASN A 364 1.70 -1.00 -8.76
N LEU A 365 0.50 -1.56 -8.70
CA LEU A 365 -0.76 -0.82 -8.71
C LEU A 365 -1.28 -0.72 -7.28
N THR A 366 -1.71 0.46 -6.89
CA THR A 366 -2.29 0.73 -5.58
C THR A 366 -3.42 1.74 -5.67
N GLU A 367 -4.25 1.82 -4.65
CA GLU A 367 -5.26 2.85 -4.48
C GLU A 367 -5.04 3.57 -3.15
N PHE A 368 -5.13 4.88 -3.18
CA PHE A 368 -5.07 5.72 -2.00
C PHE A 368 -6.10 6.86 -2.10
N TYR A 369 -6.99 6.98 -1.13
CA TYR A 369 -8.13 7.92 -1.11
C TYR A 369 -9.05 7.86 -2.35
N GLY A 370 -9.20 6.68 -2.94
CA GLY A 370 -10.05 6.47 -4.12
C GLY A 370 -9.36 6.79 -5.44
N GLU A 371 -8.14 7.33 -5.41
CA GLU A 371 -7.31 7.53 -6.59
C GLU A 371 -6.36 6.35 -6.80
N LYS A 372 -6.19 5.93 -8.04
CA LYS A 372 -5.34 4.81 -8.41
C LYS A 372 -4.00 5.27 -8.95
N TYR A 373 -2.97 4.54 -8.57
CA TYR A 373 -1.60 4.86 -8.94
C TYR A 373 -0.86 3.65 -9.48
N LEU A 374 -0.15 3.85 -10.59
CA LEU A 374 0.89 2.94 -11.06
C LEU A 374 2.24 3.46 -10.58
N ASN A 375 2.90 2.67 -9.74
CA ASN A 375 4.23 2.94 -9.24
C ASN A 375 5.24 2.09 -10.01
N THR A 376 6.25 2.72 -10.61
CA THR A 376 7.32 2.03 -11.33
C THR A 376 8.67 2.42 -10.77
N VAL A 377 9.56 1.44 -10.64
CA VAL A 377 10.97 1.66 -10.38
C VAL A 377 11.76 0.91 -11.44
N ILE A 378 12.65 1.59 -12.12
CA ILE A 378 13.53 1.05 -13.16
C ILE A 378 14.95 1.47 -12.84
N GLY A 379 15.73 0.54 -12.28
CA GLY A 379 17.04 0.88 -11.73
C GLY A 379 16.90 1.92 -10.61
N GLN A 380 17.39 3.13 -10.83
CA GLN A 380 17.27 4.25 -9.89
C GLN A 380 16.14 5.23 -10.25
N ASN A 381 15.41 5.02 -11.33
CA ASN A 381 14.33 5.92 -11.73
C ASN A 381 13.00 5.47 -11.13
N LEU A 382 12.42 6.32 -10.30
CA LEU A 382 11.09 6.17 -9.71
C LEU A 382 10.10 7.05 -10.43
N ARG A 383 8.96 6.50 -10.84
CA ARG A 383 7.83 7.24 -11.38
C ARG A 383 6.52 6.76 -10.78
N VAL A 384 5.64 7.70 -10.51
CA VAL A 384 4.27 7.48 -10.06
C VAL A 384 3.32 8.10 -11.06
N TYR A 385 2.41 7.31 -11.58
CA TYR A 385 1.39 7.75 -12.54
C TYR A 385 0.02 7.64 -11.88
N ASN A 386 -0.81 8.68 -12.02
CA ASN A 386 -2.23 8.57 -11.70
C ASN A 386 -2.93 7.85 -12.87
N THR A 387 -3.72 6.81 -12.56
CA THR A 387 -4.40 5.96 -13.55
C THR A 387 -5.91 6.20 -13.61
N ASP A 388 -6.47 7.09 -12.80
CA ASP A 388 -7.91 7.38 -12.83
C ASP A 388 -8.35 7.98 -14.15
N ASP A 389 -7.53 8.91 -14.69
CA ASP A 389 -7.71 9.47 -16.03
C ASP A 389 -7.09 8.56 -17.10
N TYR A 390 -7.44 7.27 -17.08
CA TYR A 390 -6.98 6.32 -18.09
C TYR A 390 -7.38 6.80 -19.48
N PRO A 391 -6.42 7.08 -20.40
CA PRO A 391 -6.75 7.62 -21.70
C PRO A 391 -7.64 6.64 -22.47
N ASN A 392 -8.73 7.13 -23.03
CA ASN A 392 -9.55 6.35 -23.95
C ASN A 392 -8.72 5.96 -25.16
N HIS A 393 -8.85 4.71 -25.61
CA HIS A 393 -8.10 4.14 -26.74
C HIS A 393 -8.19 4.99 -28.04
N ASP A 394 -9.24 5.79 -28.19
CA ASP A 394 -9.48 6.67 -29.34
C ASP A 394 -8.87 8.07 -29.15
N SER A 395 -8.20 8.35 -28.02
CA SER A 395 -7.56 9.66 -27.82
C SER A 395 -6.16 9.66 -28.44
N GLU A 396 -5.79 10.76 -29.07
CA GLU A 396 -4.41 10.98 -29.56
C GLU A 396 -3.38 11.02 -28.42
N ASN A 397 -3.84 11.20 -27.18
CA ASN A 397 -3.00 11.25 -25.99
C ASN A 397 -3.09 9.92 -25.23
N THR A 398 -2.09 9.06 -25.43
CA THR A 398 -1.95 7.75 -24.76
C THR A 398 -1.09 7.81 -23.49
N ASN A 399 -0.69 8.99 -23.02
CA ASN A 399 0.18 9.14 -21.87
C ASN A 399 -0.64 9.20 -20.57
N LEU A 400 -0.25 8.41 -19.58
CA LEU A 400 -0.75 8.54 -18.23
C LEU A 400 -0.25 9.83 -17.57
N ASN A 401 -1.04 10.35 -16.63
CA ASN A 401 -0.67 11.52 -15.85
C ASN A 401 0.48 11.18 -14.89
N LEU A 402 1.67 11.73 -15.17
CA LEU A 402 2.86 11.58 -14.31
C LEU A 402 2.71 12.49 -13.08
N ALA A 403 2.47 11.88 -11.90
CA ALA A 403 2.29 12.59 -10.64
C ALA A 403 3.60 12.86 -9.91
N LEU A 404 4.57 11.92 -10.01
CA LEU A 404 5.88 12.07 -9.37
C LEU A 404 6.97 11.41 -10.23
N GLU A 405 8.11 12.08 -10.35
CA GLU A 405 9.35 11.51 -10.91
C GLU A 405 10.53 11.87 -10.01
N LYS A 406 11.31 10.88 -9.60
CA LYS A 406 12.46 11.03 -8.73
C LYS A 406 13.58 10.06 -9.10
N THR A 407 14.81 10.46 -8.79
CA THR A 407 15.97 9.58 -8.86
C THR A 407 16.32 9.07 -7.47
N LEU A 408 16.45 7.75 -7.35
CA LEU A 408 16.83 7.08 -6.11
C LEU A 408 18.35 7.10 -5.94
N GLU A 409 18.81 7.10 -4.70
CA GLU A 409 20.25 6.96 -4.40
C GLU A 409 20.79 5.60 -4.83
N VAL A 410 20.00 4.56 -4.66
CA VAL A 410 20.31 3.18 -5.06
C VAL A 410 19.09 2.50 -5.66
N SER A 411 19.31 1.49 -6.52
CA SER A 411 18.22 0.63 -6.97
C SER A 411 17.78 -0.29 -5.82
N PRO A 412 16.49 -0.37 -5.49
CA PRO A 412 16.00 -1.26 -4.45
C PRO A 412 16.15 -2.73 -4.87
N SER A 413 16.40 -3.60 -3.92
CA SER A 413 16.38 -5.06 -4.09
C SER A 413 15.02 -5.66 -3.75
N GLU A 414 14.27 -4.99 -2.87
CA GLU A 414 12.92 -5.37 -2.45
C GLU A 414 12.01 -4.16 -2.53
N PHE A 415 10.73 -4.41 -2.76
CA PHE A 415 9.73 -3.37 -2.94
C PHE A 415 8.36 -3.85 -2.46
N TYR A 416 7.71 -3.08 -1.61
CA TYR A 416 6.41 -3.40 -1.05
C TYR A 416 5.57 -2.15 -0.77
N THR A 417 4.24 -2.34 -0.71
CA THR A 417 3.26 -1.27 -0.50
C THR A 417 2.59 -1.46 0.85
N SER A 418 2.34 -0.35 1.55
CA SER A 418 1.55 -0.37 2.78
C SER A 418 0.12 -0.85 2.52
N ALA A 419 -0.48 -1.48 3.52
CA ALA A 419 -1.82 -2.03 3.41
C ALA A 419 -2.92 -0.98 3.10
N ASN A 420 -2.71 0.28 3.48
CA ASN A 420 -3.60 1.39 3.16
C ASN A 420 -3.30 2.07 1.81
N GLY A 421 -2.30 1.57 1.07
CA GLY A 421 -1.90 2.12 -0.23
C GLY A 421 -1.17 3.47 -0.19
N GLU A 422 -1.00 4.10 0.99
CA GLU A 422 -0.40 5.44 1.12
C GLU A 422 1.10 5.46 0.85
N PHE A 423 1.80 4.41 1.30
CA PHE A 423 3.25 4.32 1.21
C PHE A 423 3.67 3.16 0.33
N PHE A 424 4.73 3.35 -0.41
CA PHE A 424 5.50 2.23 -0.93
C PHE A 424 6.97 2.40 -0.59
N MET A 425 7.57 1.30 -0.20
CA MET A 425 8.91 1.24 0.34
C MET A 425 9.79 0.31 -0.48
N GLY A 426 10.99 0.77 -0.77
CA GLY A 426 12.06 -0.02 -1.36
C GLY A 426 13.23 -0.11 -0.40
N VAL A 427 13.88 -1.27 -0.36
CA VAL A 427 15.05 -1.51 0.50
C VAL A 427 16.21 -2.03 -0.35
N SER A 428 17.41 -1.55 -0.07
CA SER A 428 18.66 -2.05 -0.66
C SER A 428 19.79 -1.97 0.36
N GLY A 429 20.15 -3.10 0.94
CA GLY A 429 21.09 -3.14 2.07
C GLY A 429 20.57 -2.30 3.24
N ASN A 430 21.35 -1.33 3.68
CA ASN A 430 20.97 -0.41 4.75
C ASN A 430 20.21 0.85 4.26
N LYS A 431 19.98 0.98 2.96
CA LYS A 431 19.25 2.13 2.41
C LYS A 431 17.77 1.81 2.21
N VAL A 432 16.94 2.72 2.69
CA VAL A 432 15.49 2.67 2.59
C VAL A 432 15.03 3.88 1.80
N MET A 433 14.17 3.64 0.83
CA MET A 433 13.38 4.67 0.16
C MET A 433 11.91 4.49 0.52
N LEU A 434 11.21 5.58 0.77
CA LEU A 434 9.77 5.57 1.04
C LEU A 434 9.11 6.71 0.26
N VAL A 435 8.10 6.37 -0.50
CA VAL A 435 7.24 7.35 -1.18
C VAL A 435 5.95 7.50 -0.41
N ASN A 436 5.61 8.74 -0.12
CA ASN A 436 4.33 9.13 0.47
C ASN A 436 3.42 9.67 -0.64
N LEU A 437 2.33 8.96 -0.95
CA LEU A 437 1.39 9.36 -2.00
C LEU A 437 0.50 10.54 -1.57
N GLU A 438 0.25 10.75 -0.28
CA GLU A 438 -0.51 11.92 0.18
C GLU A 438 0.26 13.23 -0.09
N LEU A 439 1.57 13.21 0.12
CA LEU A 439 2.43 14.39 -0.04
C LEU A 439 3.13 14.45 -1.40
N MET A 440 3.08 13.36 -2.18
CA MET A 440 3.88 13.16 -3.39
C MET A 440 5.37 13.43 -3.16
N GLU A 441 5.90 12.84 -2.10
CA GLU A 441 7.27 13.04 -1.66
C GLU A 441 8.03 11.71 -1.56
N LEU A 442 9.32 11.77 -1.87
CA LEU A 442 10.27 10.69 -1.68
C LEU A 442 11.13 11.00 -0.46
N LEU A 443 11.14 10.09 0.49
CA LEU A 443 12.07 10.07 1.63
C LEU A 443 13.13 9.01 1.39
N GLN A 444 14.38 9.31 1.70
CA GLN A 444 15.49 8.35 1.63
C GLN A 444 16.31 8.48 2.90
N PHE A 445 16.60 7.37 3.54
CA PHE A 445 17.37 7.34 4.80
C PHE A 445 18.18 6.05 4.92
N GLU A 446 19.17 6.07 5.80
CA GLU A 446 19.92 4.87 6.15
C GLU A 446 19.33 4.24 7.42
N HIS A 447 19.22 2.93 7.41
CA HIS A 447 18.80 2.11 8.52
C HIS A 447 19.90 1.09 8.86
N ASN A 448 20.29 1.03 10.12
CA ASN A 448 21.45 0.22 10.52
C ASN A 448 21.23 -1.30 10.47
N ASN A 449 19.97 -1.73 10.28
CA ASN A 449 19.61 -3.14 10.19
C ASN A 449 18.82 -3.40 8.90
N ASN A 450 19.14 -4.48 8.19
CA ASN A 450 18.53 -4.82 6.89
C ASN A 450 17.09 -5.35 7.00
N THR A 451 16.50 -5.42 8.19
CA THR A 451 15.22 -6.08 8.45
C THR A 451 14.11 -5.13 8.92
N ILE A 452 14.11 -3.90 8.40
CA ILE A 452 13.02 -2.98 8.71
C ILE A 452 11.70 -3.50 8.12
N ARG A 453 10.64 -3.51 8.91
CA ARG A 453 9.31 -4.03 8.56
C ARG A 453 8.22 -3.05 8.98
N GLN A 454 7.05 -3.17 8.38
CA GLN A 454 5.90 -2.34 8.71
C GLN A 454 5.17 -2.94 9.93
N LEU A 455 4.86 -2.11 10.94
CA LEU A 455 4.13 -2.49 12.15
C LEU A 455 2.64 -2.16 12.07
N ASP A 456 2.33 -0.96 11.58
CA ASP A 456 0.99 -0.51 11.19
C ASP A 456 1.10 0.36 9.93
N TYR A 457 0.08 1.13 9.57
CA TYR A 457 0.10 1.98 8.37
C TYR A 457 1.21 3.05 8.41
N TYR A 458 1.64 3.49 9.58
CA TYR A 458 2.54 4.63 9.78
C TYR A 458 3.81 4.31 10.56
N LEU A 459 3.88 3.13 11.15
CA LEU A 459 5.02 2.72 11.97
C LEU A 459 5.80 1.60 11.29
N MET A 460 7.10 1.72 11.39
CA MET A 460 8.05 0.69 11.04
C MET A 460 8.69 0.13 12.30
N PHE A 461 9.20 -1.08 12.23
CA PHE A 461 9.95 -1.71 13.31
C PHE A 461 11.10 -2.56 12.79
N ASP A 462 12.06 -2.76 13.65
CA ASP A 462 13.07 -3.81 13.55
C ASP A 462 13.28 -4.48 14.91
N VAL A 463 14.07 -5.53 14.93
CA VAL A 463 14.51 -6.22 16.16
C VAL A 463 16.02 -6.21 16.20
N VAL A 464 16.59 -5.51 17.18
CA VAL A 464 18.03 -5.41 17.42
C VAL A 464 18.34 -5.95 18.81
N ASP A 465 19.22 -6.94 18.90
CA ASP A 465 19.63 -7.58 20.16
C ASP A 465 18.43 -8.03 21.03
N GLY A 466 17.40 -8.57 20.40
CA GLY A 466 16.18 -9.01 21.07
C GLY A 466 15.27 -7.89 21.56
N LYS A 467 15.48 -6.66 21.09
CA LYS A 467 14.64 -5.49 21.41
C LYS A 467 13.91 -5.01 20.18
N MET A 468 12.60 -4.84 20.27
CA MET A 468 11.81 -4.21 19.21
C MET A 468 11.96 -2.71 19.30
N GLN A 469 12.51 -2.13 18.24
CA GLN A 469 12.57 -0.70 18.02
C GLN A 469 11.51 -0.29 17.02
N VAL A 470 10.85 0.83 17.30
CA VAL A 470 9.78 1.36 16.45
C VAL A 470 10.16 2.76 16.00
N TYR A 471 9.82 3.06 14.76
CA TYR A 471 10.07 4.32 14.07
C TYR A 471 8.77 4.81 13.42
N ASP A 472 8.62 6.12 13.33
CA ASP A 472 7.63 6.69 12.42
C ASP A 472 8.04 6.38 10.96
N PHE A 473 7.12 6.49 10.00
CA PHE A 473 7.35 6.15 8.59
C PHE A 473 8.55 6.89 7.97
N ASP A 474 8.90 8.06 8.49
CA ASP A 474 10.03 8.88 8.06
C ASP A 474 11.31 8.67 8.89
N HIS A 475 11.38 7.55 9.62
CA HIS A 475 12.50 7.13 10.45
C HIS A 475 12.76 8.01 11.70
N ASP A 476 11.86 8.92 12.01
CA ASP A 476 11.90 9.70 13.24
C ASP A 476 11.33 8.93 14.45
N ASN A 477 11.44 9.49 15.64
CA ASN A 477 10.88 8.96 16.90
C ASN A 477 11.28 7.51 17.22
N GLN A 478 12.56 7.17 16.96
CA GLN A 478 13.11 5.88 17.33
C GLN A 478 12.93 5.61 18.84
N ARG A 479 12.35 4.46 19.19
CA ARG A 479 12.16 4.05 20.58
C ARG A 479 12.07 2.54 20.73
N THR A 480 12.65 2.04 21.79
CA THR A 480 12.50 0.62 22.17
C THR A 480 11.16 0.46 22.88
N ILE A 481 10.29 -0.39 22.34
CA ILE A 481 8.98 -0.66 22.94
C ILE A 481 8.88 -2.03 23.60
N LEU A 482 9.67 -3.01 23.20
CA LEU A 482 9.66 -4.37 23.75
C LEU A 482 11.07 -4.91 23.92
N GLU A 483 11.22 -5.82 24.89
CA GLU A 483 12.41 -6.62 25.09
C GLU A 483 12.09 -8.11 24.97
N LYS A 484 13.12 -8.95 24.73
CA LYS A 484 12.98 -10.41 24.53
C LYS A 484 12.06 -10.75 23.36
N VAL A 485 12.24 -10.05 22.24
CA VAL A 485 11.54 -10.29 20.98
C VAL A 485 12.40 -11.19 20.10
N ALA A 486 11.78 -12.13 19.40
CA ALA A 486 12.46 -12.98 18.43
C ALA A 486 12.59 -12.24 17.10
N ASP A 487 13.81 -12.23 16.54
CA ASP A 487 14.04 -11.68 15.21
C ASP A 487 13.57 -12.63 14.10
N GLY A 488 13.33 -12.08 12.91
CA GLY A 488 12.93 -12.82 11.72
C GLY A 488 11.42 -13.08 11.62
N PHE A 489 10.60 -12.59 12.56
CA PHE A 489 9.15 -12.73 12.55
C PHE A 489 8.47 -11.38 12.41
N ASP A 490 7.29 -11.39 11.83
CA ASP A 490 6.42 -10.23 11.79
C ASP A 490 5.90 -9.85 13.19
N ALA A 491 5.43 -8.60 13.26
CA ALA A 491 4.62 -8.10 14.37
C ALA A 491 3.51 -7.23 13.80
N VAL A 492 2.41 -7.10 14.51
CA VAL A 492 1.27 -6.32 14.04
C VAL A 492 0.54 -5.62 15.17
N ILE A 493 0.20 -4.37 14.94
CA ILE A 493 -0.84 -3.69 15.70
C ILE A 493 -2.18 -4.07 15.05
N ASN A 494 -3.09 -4.65 15.83
CA ASN A 494 -4.36 -5.13 15.30
C ASN A 494 -5.24 -3.97 14.75
N HIS A 495 -6.24 -4.31 13.95
CA HIS A 495 -7.06 -3.36 13.18
C HIS A 495 -7.64 -2.20 14.01
N ASN A 496 -8.04 -2.44 15.26
CA ASN A 496 -8.56 -1.38 16.14
C ASN A 496 -7.48 -0.67 16.97
N ASN A 497 -6.21 -0.90 16.69
CA ASN A 497 -5.03 -0.32 17.35
C ASN A 497 -4.91 -0.62 18.86
N ARG A 498 -5.56 -1.69 19.34
CA ARG A 498 -5.66 -1.97 20.77
C ARG A 498 -4.55 -2.87 21.29
N TYR A 499 -4.10 -3.82 20.46
CA TYR A 499 -3.12 -4.84 20.83
C TYR A 499 -1.99 -4.91 19.82
N LEU A 500 -0.78 -5.12 20.34
CA LEU A 500 0.40 -5.48 19.57
C LEU A 500 0.65 -6.98 19.71
N TYR A 501 0.69 -7.70 18.59
CA TYR A 501 1.01 -9.12 18.51
C TYR A 501 2.43 -9.30 17.98
N TYR A 502 3.19 -10.19 18.60
CA TYR A 502 4.59 -10.44 18.27
C TYR A 502 5.07 -11.81 18.75
N VAL A 503 6.25 -12.21 18.28
CA VAL A 503 6.94 -13.40 18.76
C VAL A 503 7.99 -12.98 19.78
N GLY A 504 7.85 -13.45 21.01
CA GLY A 504 8.82 -13.24 22.07
C GLY A 504 9.71 -14.46 22.32
N THR A 505 10.85 -14.25 22.94
CA THR A 505 11.76 -15.32 23.40
C THR A 505 11.53 -15.67 24.87
N SER A 506 11.69 -16.93 25.22
CA SER A 506 11.68 -17.43 26.62
C SER A 506 12.62 -18.62 26.78
N ASP A 507 12.88 -19.02 28.01
CA ASP A 507 13.71 -20.20 28.34
C ASP A 507 13.11 -21.51 27.79
N ASN A 508 11.79 -21.53 27.58
CA ASN A 508 11.04 -22.70 27.10
C ASN A 508 10.76 -22.70 25.58
N GLY A 509 11.30 -21.74 24.83
CA GLY A 509 11.10 -21.59 23.39
C GLY A 509 10.54 -20.22 22.97
N LEU A 510 9.87 -20.18 21.84
CA LEU A 510 9.25 -18.99 21.29
C LEU A 510 7.82 -18.84 21.82
N GLN A 511 7.42 -17.63 22.10
CA GLN A 511 6.09 -17.31 22.63
C GLN A 511 5.35 -16.36 21.70
N ILE A 512 4.14 -16.75 21.30
CA ILE A 512 3.20 -15.80 20.68
C ILE A 512 2.62 -14.96 21.80
N LYS A 513 2.83 -13.66 21.74
CA LYS A 513 2.42 -12.70 22.76
C LYS A 513 1.54 -11.61 22.21
N ARG A 514 0.72 -11.05 23.09
CA ARG A 514 0.06 -9.78 22.84
C ARG A 514 0.25 -8.82 24.00
N ASP A 515 0.47 -7.56 23.67
CA ASP A 515 0.52 -6.45 24.63
C ASP A 515 -0.65 -5.51 24.38
N LYS A 516 -1.29 -5.06 25.47
CA LYS A 516 -2.32 -4.03 25.39
C LYS A 516 -1.66 -2.65 25.28
N LEU A 517 -1.86 -1.99 24.13
CA LEU A 517 -1.18 -0.74 23.81
C LEU A 517 -1.80 0.49 24.49
N PHE A 518 -3.13 0.54 24.54
CA PHE A 518 -3.88 1.72 24.99
C PHE A 518 -4.95 1.38 26.03
#